data_4c9c5916c02f0bbfa3f0f23cf4dd1244
#
_entry.id   4c9c5916c02f0bbfa3f0f23cf4dd1244
#
_cell.length_a   1.000
_cell.length_b   1.000
_cell.length_c   1.000
_cell.angle_alpha   90.00
_cell.angle_beta   90.00
_cell.angle_gamma   90.00
#
_symmetry.space_group_name_H-M   'P 1'
#
loop_
_entity.id
_entity.type
_entity.pdbx_description
1 polymer ?
#
loop_
_entity_poly.entity_id
_entity_poly.type
_entity_poly.pdbx_seq_one_letter_code
_entity_poly.pdbx_strand_id
1 'polypeptide(L)'
;MYNKDFWNERYANEEYVYGKEPNEFLRSRLPNLKKGRILFPCEGEGRNAVFAAGLGWDVFAFDQSESGRQKAIQLAKEKNVTFHYEISDALSYPYAPDQMDMVALIYSHFHKSIRTTVHRNCVRTLKPGGILLLEAFSPEQLKYTSGGPKDPDMLYQLKDLRMDFSEMNVELEEALETELNESPFHKGKASIVRLVLRKI
;
A
#
# COMPACT_ATOMS: atom_id res chain seq x y z
N MET A 1 -15.61 6.12 -7.00
CA MET A 1 -14.68 5.06 -6.51
C MET A 1 -14.08 4.37 -7.73
N TYR A 2 -12.77 4.21 -7.78
CA TYR A 2 -12.10 3.50 -8.87
C TYR A 2 -12.44 2.00 -8.77
N ASN A 3 -13.04 1.44 -9.83
CA ASN A 3 -13.44 0.04 -9.88
C ASN A 3 -12.39 -0.85 -10.57
N LYS A 4 -12.66 -2.14 -10.65
CA LYS A 4 -11.81 -3.13 -11.31
C LYS A 4 -11.47 -2.76 -12.76
N ASP A 5 -12.45 -2.26 -13.53
CA ASP A 5 -12.26 -1.96 -14.95
C ASP A 5 -11.30 -0.77 -15.13
N PHE A 6 -11.45 0.27 -14.30
CA PHE A 6 -10.52 1.41 -14.28
C PHE A 6 -9.06 0.96 -14.05
N TRP A 7 -8.83 0.06 -13.09
CA TRP A 7 -7.49 -0.41 -12.80
C TRP A 7 -6.96 -1.38 -13.85
N ASN A 8 -7.82 -2.24 -14.42
CA ASN A 8 -7.43 -3.09 -15.54
C ASN A 8 -6.99 -2.26 -16.75
N GLU A 9 -7.75 -1.22 -17.10
CA GLU A 9 -7.40 -0.30 -18.18
C GLU A 9 -6.11 0.47 -17.86
N ARG A 10 -5.96 0.96 -16.62
CA ARG A 10 -4.77 1.67 -16.15
C ARG A 10 -3.49 0.83 -16.30
N TYR A 11 -3.56 -0.46 -16.01
CA TYR A 11 -2.42 -1.37 -16.06
C TYR A 11 -2.30 -2.16 -17.38
N ALA A 12 -3.15 -1.91 -18.37
CA ALA A 12 -3.17 -2.66 -19.64
C ALA A 12 -1.92 -2.41 -20.53
N ASN A 13 -1.27 -1.26 -20.40
CA ASN A 13 -0.08 -0.92 -21.18
C ASN A 13 1.13 -1.77 -20.75
N GLU A 14 2.10 -1.98 -21.65
CA GLU A 14 3.33 -2.73 -21.37
C GLU A 14 4.19 -2.05 -20.28
N GLU A 15 4.24 -0.73 -20.27
CA GLU A 15 5.01 0.04 -19.30
C GLU A 15 4.37 -0.02 -17.89
N TYR A 16 5.22 -0.12 -16.87
CA TYR A 16 4.77 -0.07 -15.46
C TYR A 16 4.39 1.36 -15.09
N VAL A 17 3.12 1.55 -14.80
CA VAL A 17 2.52 2.87 -14.51
C VAL A 17 3.18 3.55 -13.32
N TYR A 18 3.47 2.77 -12.27
CA TYR A 18 4.10 3.25 -11.04
C TYR A 18 5.56 2.82 -10.91
N GLY A 19 6.17 2.35 -12.00
CA GLY A 19 7.56 1.90 -12.02
C GLY A 19 7.78 0.52 -11.41
N LYS A 20 9.03 0.06 -11.42
CA LYS A 20 9.44 -1.26 -10.91
C LYS A 20 10.17 -1.19 -9.56
N GLU A 21 10.62 0.01 -9.17
CA GLU A 21 11.29 0.22 -7.88
C GLU A 21 10.27 0.40 -6.75
N PRO A 22 10.57 -0.10 -5.54
CA PRO A 22 9.66 0.03 -4.42
C PRO A 22 9.47 1.48 -4.00
N ASN A 23 8.39 1.74 -3.29
CA ASN A 23 8.18 3.00 -2.60
C ASN A 23 9.36 3.31 -1.66
N GLU A 24 9.82 4.55 -1.66
CA GLU A 24 11.03 4.96 -0.95
C GLU A 24 10.91 4.84 0.57
N PHE A 25 9.75 5.16 1.14
CA PHE A 25 9.52 5.02 2.57
C PHE A 25 9.55 3.55 2.99
N LEU A 26 8.88 2.67 2.24
CA LEU A 26 8.94 1.22 2.46
C LEU A 26 10.39 0.71 2.33
N ARG A 27 11.11 1.14 1.28
CA ARG A 27 12.52 0.76 1.03
C ARG A 27 13.42 1.11 2.19
N SER A 28 13.22 2.26 2.81
CA SER A 28 14.04 2.73 3.94
C SER A 28 13.80 1.94 5.24
N ARG A 29 12.58 1.38 5.41
CA ARG A 29 12.18 0.73 6.65
C ARG A 29 12.34 -0.79 6.64
N LEU A 30 11.93 -1.42 5.55
CA LEU A 30 11.76 -2.87 5.48
C LEU A 30 13.05 -3.70 5.73
N PRO A 31 14.25 -3.30 5.26
CA PRO A 31 15.48 -4.05 5.51
C PRO A 31 15.87 -4.18 6.99
N ASN A 32 15.43 -3.25 7.83
CA ASN A 32 15.78 -3.20 9.25
C ASN A 32 14.79 -3.92 10.15
N LEU A 33 13.71 -4.46 9.58
CA LEU A 33 12.68 -5.18 10.33
C LEU A 33 12.94 -6.69 10.34
N LYS A 34 12.49 -7.35 11.41
CA LYS A 34 12.51 -8.82 11.47
C LYS A 34 11.56 -9.35 10.40
N LYS A 35 12.07 -10.21 9.54
CA LYS A 35 11.30 -10.84 8.46
C LYS A 35 10.24 -11.79 9.02
N GLY A 36 9.11 -11.84 8.33
CA GLY A 36 7.96 -12.66 8.63
C GLY A 36 6.97 -12.60 7.47
N ARG A 37 5.69 -12.71 7.75
CA ARG A 37 4.62 -12.56 6.78
C ARG A 37 4.23 -11.11 6.62
N ILE A 38 4.18 -10.64 5.37
CA ILE A 38 3.76 -9.27 5.04
C ILE A 38 2.60 -9.28 4.03
N LEU A 39 1.57 -8.46 4.30
CA LEU A 39 0.45 -8.24 3.39
C LEU A 39 0.54 -6.87 2.73
N PHE A 40 0.35 -6.85 1.40
CA PHE A 40 0.22 -5.65 0.58
C PHE A 40 -1.20 -5.57 0.00
N PRO A 41 -2.13 -4.82 0.62
CA PRO A 41 -3.43 -4.51 0.04
C PRO A 41 -3.32 -3.55 -1.13
N CYS A 42 -4.06 -3.80 -2.22
CA CYS A 42 -4.10 -2.96 -3.42
C CYS A 42 -2.72 -2.74 -4.06
N GLU A 43 -1.97 -3.82 -4.23
CA GLU A 43 -0.55 -3.80 -4.62
C GLU A 43 -0.32 -3.45 -6.11
N GLY A 44 -1.34 -3.59 -6.94
CA GLY A 44 -1.26 -3.26 -8.37
C GLY A 44 -0.21 -4.09 -9.12
N GLU A 45 0.81 -3.44 -9.67
CA GLU A 45 1.84 -4.05 -10.54
C GLU A 45 2.99 -4.74 -9.77
N GLY A 46 2.93 -4.81 -8.41
CA GLY A 46 3.79 -5.68 -7.60
C GLY A 46 5.13 -5.10 -7.17
N ARG A 47 5.42 -3.83 -7.39
CA ARG A 47 6.75 -3.24 -7.12
C ARG A 47 7.22 -3.40 -5.66
N ASN A 48 6.31 -3.24 -4.70
CA ASN A 48 6.62 -3.35 -3.27
C ASN A 48 6.67 -4.82 -2.83
N ALA A 49 5.74 -5.64 -3.30
CA ALA A 49 5.70 -7.08 -3.03
C ALA A 49 6.95 -7.79 -3.52
N VAL A 50 7.39 -7.51 -4.76
CA VAL A 50 8.61 -8.08 -5.35
C VAL A 50 9.86 -7.67 -4.56
N PHE A 51 9.96 -6.39 -4.16
CA PHE A 51 11.05 -5.92 -3.31
C PHE A 51 11.08 -6.65 -1.97
N ALA A 52 9.95 -6.77 -1.28
CA ALA A 52 9.85 -7.48 -0.01
C ALA A 52 10.22 -8.96 -0.14
N ALA A 53 9.75 -9.65 -1.19
CA ALA A 53 10.11 -11.02 -1.49
C ALA A 53 11.63 -11.17 -1.73
N GLY A 54 12.25 -10.22 -2.44
CA GLY A 54 13.71 -10.16 -2.64
C GLY A 54 14.51 -10.02 -1.35
N LEU A 55 13.93 -9.40 -0.32
CA LEU A 55 14.51 -9.35 1.02
C LEU A 55 14.28 -10.64 1.84
N GLY A 56 13.47 -11.57 1.36
CA GLY A 56 13.15 -12.83 2.02
C GLY A 56 11.95 -12.79 2.97
N TRP A 57 11.01 -11.86 2.76
CA TRP A 57 9.71 -11.89 3.42
C TRP A 57 8.80 -12.95 2.77
N ASP A 58 7.91 -13.56 3.57
CA ASP A 58 6.79 -14.36 3.06
C ASP A 58 5.64 -13.41 2.69
N VAL A 59 5.51 -13.13 1.38
CA VAL A 59 4.71 -12.00 0.87
C VAL A 59 3.34 -12.47 0.40
N PHE A 60 2.32 -11.78 0.87
CA PHE A 60 0.94 -11.86 0.43
C PHE A 60 0.53 -10.52 -0.15
N ALA A 61 -0.10 -10.53 -1.31
CA ALA A 61 -0.59 -9.33 -1.98
C ALA A 61 -1.98 -9.59 -2.57
N PHE A 62 -2.77 -8.55 -2.71
CA PHE A 62 -3.99 -8.61 -3.49
C PHE A 62 -4.26 -7.27 -4.18
N ASP A 63 -4.97 -7.34 -5.28
CA ASP A 63 -5.56 -6.21 -5.98
C ASP A 63 -6.81 -6.69 -6.75
N GLN A 64 -7.70 -5.78 -7.11
CA GLN A 64 -8.86 -6.12 -7.93
C GLN A 64 -8.51 -6.28 -9.41
N SER A 65 -7.32 -5.83 -9.85
CA SER A 65 -6.89 -5.81 -11.25
C SER A 65 -6.18 -7.09 -11.67
N GLU A 66 -6.72 -7.77 -12.69
CA GLU A 66 -6.05 -8.89 -13.36
C GLU A 66 -4.81 -8.43 -14.13
N SER A 67 -4.88 -7.27 -14.81
CA SER A 67 -3.74 -6.70 -15.53
C SER A 67 -2.60 -6.35 -14.58
N GLY A 68 -2.92 -5.78 -13.40
CA GLY A 68 -1.93 -5.52 -12.35
C GLY A 68 -1.26 -6.80 -11.86
N ARG A 69 -2.04 -7.85 -11.57
CA ARG A 69 -1.53 -9.16 -11.16
C ARG A 69 -0.59 -9.76 -12.20
N GLN A 70 -0.95 -9.73 -13.49
CA GLN A 70 -0.12 -10.28 -14.56
C GLN A 70 1.26 -9.62 -14.59
N LYS A 71 1.31 -8.28 -14.48
CA LYS A 71 2.55 -7.51 -14.41
C LYS A 71 3.34 -7.80 -13.14
N ALA A 72 2.67 -7.92 -12.00
CA ALA A 72 3.31 -8.28 -10.73
C ALA A 72 4.01 -9.65 -10.81
N ILE A 73 3.37 -10.65 -11.41
CA ILE A 73 3.96 -11.98 -11.62
C ILE A 73 5.11 -11.92 -12.64
N GLN A 74 4.99 -11.10 -13.69
CA GLN A 74 6.09 -10.88 -14.65
C GLN A 74 7.30 -10.25 -13.96
N LEU A 75 7.10 -9.20 -13.15
CA LEU A 75 8.18 -8.55 -12.41
C LEU A 75 8.85 -9.52 -11.42
N ALA A 76 8.06 -10.37 -10.75
CA ALA A 76 8.59 -11.41 -9.88
C ALA A 76 9.52 -12.39 -10.62
N LYS A 77 9.14 -12.82 -11.83
CA LYS A 77 9.99 -13.66 -12.68
C LYS A 77 11.28 -12.94 -13.08
N GLU A 78 11.21 -11.67 -13.47
CA GLU A 78 12.39 -10.85 -13.81
C GLU A 78 13.38 -10.75 -12.63
N LYS A 79 12.87 -10.69 -11.42
CA LYS A 79 13.67 -10.57 -10.19
C LYS A 79 13.98 -11.92 -9.51
N ASN A 80 13.56 -13.06 -10.10
CA ASN A 80 13.74 -14.41 -9.57
C ASN A 80 13.18 -14.59 -8.15
N VAL A 81 12.00 -14.05 -7.88
CA VAL A 81 11.27 -14.19 -6.60
C VAL A 81 9.87 -14.74 -6.84
N THR A 82 9.25 -15.23 -5.77
CA THR A 82 7.86 -15.69 -5.77
C THR A 82 7.11 -15.11 -4.57
N PHE A 83 5.80 -14.92 -4.73
CA PHE A 83 4.92 -14.49 -3.64
C PHE A 83 3.45 -14.86 -3.95
N HIS A 84 2.59 -14.78 -2.94
CA HIS A 84 1.17 -15.04 -3.08
C HIS A 84 0.45 -13.77 -3.54
N TYR A 85 -0.31 -13.89 -4.64
CA TYR A 85 -1.09 -12.77 -5.17
C TYR A 85 -2.51 -13.21 -5.51
N GLU A 86 -3.50 -12.60 -4.86
CA GLU A 86 -4.92 -12.88 -5.08
C GLU A 86 -5.61 -11.74 -5.83
N ILE A 87 -6.63 -12.07 -6.66
CA ILE A 87 -7.55 -11.07 -7.20
C ILE A 87 -8.68 -10.91 -6.21
N SER A 88 -8.73 -9.77 -5.54
CA SER A 88 -9.76 -9.47 -4.54
C SER A 88 -10.00 -7.98 -4.41
N ASP A 89 -11.24 -7.62 -4.08
CA ASP A 89 -11.58 -6.29 -3.58
C ASP A 89 -11.21 -6.16 -2.10
N ALA A 90 -10.85 -4.94 -1.67
CA ALA A 90 -10.38 -4.69 -0.32
C ALA A 90 -11.43 -4.98 0.78
N LEU A 91 -12.73 -4.93 0.47
CA LEU A 91 -13.78 -5.32 1.42
C LEU A 91 -13.99 -6.84 1.47
N SER A 92 -13.69 -7.54 0.38
CA SER A 92 -13.96 -8.97 0.19
C SER A 92 -12.77 -9.87 0.51
N TYR A 93 -11.56 -9.32 0.61
CA TYR A 93 -10.36 -10.10 0.94
C TYR A 93 -10.50 -10.78 2.31
N PRO A 94 -10.15 -12.07 2.45
CA PRO A 94 -10.33 -12.83 3.68
C PRO A 94 -9.24 -12.52 4.72
N TYR A 95 -9.30 -11.36 5.35
CA TYR A 95 -8.36 -10.94 6.41
C TYR A 95 -8.41 -11.89 7.61
N ALA A 96 -7.72 -13.03 7.54
CA ALA A 96 -7.64 -13.97 8.64
C ALA A 96 -6.93 -13.37 9.86
N PRO A 97 -7.49 -13.50 11.08
CA PRO A 97 -6.91 -12.88 12.28
C PRO A 97 -5.50 -13.38 12.57
N ASP A 98 -4.64 -12.49 13.06
CA ASP A 98 -3.32 -12.79 13.62
C ASP A 98 -2.40 -13.63 12.71
N GLN A 99 -2.44 -13.39 11.40
CA GLN A 99 -1.63 -14.10 10.41
C GLN A 99 -0.39 -13.34 9.98
N MET A 100 -0.42 -12.01 10.00
CA MET A 100 0.62 -11.17 9.41
C MET A 100 1.51 -10.54 10.48
N ASP A 101 2.81 -10.53 10.22
CA ASP A 101 3.78 -9.80 11.03
C ASP A 101 3.81 -8.32 10.63
N MET A 102 3.41 -8.02 9.38
CA MET A 102 3.33 -6.66 8.85
C MET A 102 2.19 -6.51 7.84
N VAL A 103 1.59 -5.32 7.79
CA VAL A 103 0.74 -4.84 6.70
C VAL A 103 1.31 -3.53 6.17
N ALA A 104 1.47 -3.41 4.85
CA ALA A 104 1.95 -2.19 4.20
C ALA A 104 0.87 -1.61 3.28
N LEU A 105 0.35 -0.44 3.62
CA LEU A 105 -0.63 0.34 2.87
C LEU A 105 0.11 1.46 2.13
N ILE A 106 0.56 1.19 0.91
CA ILE A 106 1.33 2.14 0.10
C ILE A 106 0.44 2.70 -1.02
N TYR A 107 0.06 3.97 -0.90
CA TYR A 107 -0.87 4.65 -1.80
C TYR A 107 -2.20 3.90 -2.02
N SER A 108 -2.58 3.08 -1.03
CA SER A 108 -3.86 2.37 -0.98
C SER A 108 -4.95 3.32 -0.47
N HIS A 109 -5.60 4.02 -1.40
CA HIS A 109 -6.60 5.04 -1.08
C HIS A 109 -8.02 4.47 -1.12
N PHE A 110 -8.70 4.49 0.02
CA PHE A 110 -10.09 4.08 0.17
C PHE A 110 -10.99 5.29 0.41
N HIS A 111 -12.14 5.31 -0.24
CA HIS A 111 -13.15 6.33 0.03
C HIS A 111 -13.58 6.24 1.51
N LYS A 112 -13.85 7.39 2.14
CA LYS A 112 -14.20 7.49 3.58
C LYS A 112 -15.32 6.53 4.03
N SER A 113 -16.24 6.16 3.13
CA SER A 113 -17.35 5.24 3.46
C SER A 113 -16.91 3.80 3.73
N ILE A 114 -15.73 3.38 3.26
CA ILE A 114 -15.21 2.02 3.43
C ILE A 114 -13.86 2.00 4.14
N ARG A 115 -13.14 3.11 4.20
CA ARG A 115 -11.77 3.23 4.72
C ARG A 115 -11.63 2.60 6.11
N THR A 116 -12.47 3.01 7.04
CA THR A 116 -12.42 2.50 8.42
C THR A 116 -12.60 0.99 8.49
N THR A 117 -13.49 0.42 7.67
CA THR A 117 -13.71 -1.03 7.62
C THR A 117 -12.46 -1.76 7.11
N VAL A 118 -11.88 -1.28 6.01
CA VAL A 118 -10.66 -1.89 5.43
C VAL A 118 -9.49 -1.76 6.41
N HIS A 119 -9.28 -0.58 7.01
CA HIS A 119 -8.21 -0.36 7.98
C HIS A 119 -8.33 -1.28 9.20
N ARG A 120 -9.53 -1.45 9.77
CA ARG A 120 -9.78 -2.40 10.86
C ARG A 120 -9.51 -3.85 10.46
N ASN A 121 -9.86 -4.24 9.24
CA ASN A 121 -9.53 -5.56 8.73
C ASN A 121 -8.01 -5.77 8.60
N CYS A 122 -7.27 -4.74 8.17
CA CYS A 122 -5.80 -4.77 8.16
C CYS A 122 -5.23 -4.93 9.58
N VAL A 123 -5.75 -4.22 10.57
CA VAL A 123 -5.34 -4.38 11.97
C VAL A 123 -5.67 -5.78 12.51
N ARG A 124 -6.86 -6.29 12.18
CA ARG A 124 -7.29 -7.64 12.60
C ARG A 124 -6.34 -8.73 12.12
N THR A 125 -5.83 -8.63 10.89
CA THR A 125 -4.92 -9.66 10.34
C THR A 125 -3.51 -9.61 10.93
N LEU A 126 -3.10 -8.50 11.55
CA LEU A 126 -1.82 -8.40 12.25
C LEU A 126 -1.80 -9.25 13.51
N LYS A 127 -0.69 -9.93 13.77
CA LYS A 127 -0.37 -10.54 15.06
C LYS A 127 -0.20 -9.48 16.14
N PRO A 128 -0.36 -9.82 17.45
CA PRO A 128 0.13 -8.95 18.52
C PRO A 128 1.60 -8.58 18.30
N GLY A 129 1.94 -7.29 18.45
CA GLY A 129 3.27 -6.75 18.12
C GLY A 129 3.53 -6.54 16.63
N GLY A 130 2.60 -6.90 15.74
CA GLY A 130 2.72 -6.71 14.29
C GLY A 130 2.70 -5.23 13.90
N ILE A 131 3.29 -4.90 12.74
CA ILE A 131 3.52 -3.53 12.29
C ILE A 131 2.57 -3.19 11.13
N LEU A 132 1.95 -2.01 11.20
CA LEU A 132 1.29 -1.38 10.06
C LEU A 132 2.16 -0.21 9.59
N LEU A 133 2.53 -0.22 8.31
CA LEU A 133 3.21 0.87 7.64
C LEU A 133 2.28 1.46 6.59
N LEU A 134 2.11 2.78 6.61
CA LEU A 134 1.24 3.49 5.67
C LEU A 134 1.97 4.71 5.10
N GLU A 135 1.90 4.87 3.78
CA GLU A 135 2.16 6.13 3.09
C GLU A 135 1.01 6.42 2.13
N ALA A 136 0.43 7.61 2.22
CA ALA A 136 -0.71 8.02 1.41
C ALA A 136 -0.70 9.53 1.15
N PHE A 137 -1.41 9.97 0.10
CA PHE A 137 -1.58 11.40 -0.17
C PHE A 137 -2.53 12.05 0.83
N SER A 138 -2.19 13.27 1.25
CA SER A 138 -3.01 14.14 2.09
C SER A 138 -3.96 15.02 1.25
N PRO A 139 -4.94 15.70 1.85
CA PRO A 139 -5.81 16.64 1.13
C PRO A 139 -5.08 17.77 0.40
N GLU A 140 -3.93 18.22 0.91
CA GLU A 140 -3.08 19.22 0.28
C GLU A 140 -2.53 18.77 -1.08
N GLN A 141 -2.54 17.46 -1.38
CA GLN A 141 -2.16 16.89 -2.67
C GLN A 141 -3.00 17.43 -3.83
N LEU A 142 -4.21 17.91 -3.57
CA LEU A 142 -5.05 18.55 -4.61
C LEU A 142 -4.41 19.81 -5.23
N LYS A 143 -3.41 20.38 -4.57
CA LYS A 143 -2.63 21.52 -5.07
C LYS A 143 -1.54 21.10 -6.06
N TYR A 144 -1.26 19.78 -6.14
CA TYR A 144 -0.16 19.21 -6.93
C TYR A 144 -0.66 18.26 -8.01
N THR A 145 0.23 17.97 -8.97
CA THR A 145 -0.05 17.09 -10.12
C THR A 145 0.74 15.78 -10.11
N SER A 146 1.49 15.54 -9.04
CA SER A 146 2.40 14.40 -8.88
C SER A 146 1.71 13.07 -8.53
N GLY A 147 0.41 12.96 -8.74
CA GLY A 147 -0.39 11.74 -8.50
C GLY A 147 -1.50 11.92 -7.48
N GLY A 148 -2.05 10.81 -7.05
CA GLY A 148 -3.11 10.73 -6.05
C GLY A 148 -4.54 10.90 -6.59
N PRO A 149 -5.53 10.49 -5.79
CA PRO A 149 -6.94 10.69 -6.10
C PRO A 149 -7.28 12.18 -6.21
N LYS A 150 -8.23 12.50 -7.12
CA LYS A 150 -8.79 13.86 -7.22
C LYS A 150 -10.03 14.05 -6.33
N ASP A 151 -10.54 12.97 -5.77
CA ASP A 151 -11.64 12.96 -4.81
C ASP A 151 -11.07 13.21 -3.39
N PRO A 152 -11.44 14.34 -2.72
CA PRO A 152 -10.95 14.64 -1.38
C PRO A 152 -11.37 13.59 -0.34
N ASP A 153 -12.47 12.86 -0.56
CA ASP A 153 -12.93 11.80 0.33
C ASP A 153 -12.06 10.53 0.29
N MET A 154 -11.10 10.49 -0.62
CA MET A 154 -10.07 9.44 -0.74
C MET A 154 -8.71 9.86 -0.20
N LEU A 155 -8.53 11.11 0.22
CA LEU A 155 -7.27 11.63 0.75
C LEU A 155 -7.27 11.56 2.28
N TYR A 156 -6.08 11.36 2.87
CA TYR A 156 -5.98 10.98 4.28
C TYR A 156 -5.44 12.12 5.14
N GLN A 157 -6.17 12.42 6.23
CA GLN A 157 -5.70 13.31 7.29
C GLN A 157 -5.26 12.49 8.50
N LEU A 158 -4.20 12.92 9.19
CA LEU A 158 -3.70 12.22 10.37
C LEU A 158 -4.77 12.04 11.45
N LYS A 159 -5.64 13.05 11.66
CA LYS A 159 -6.74 12.95 12.62
C LYS A 159 -7.70 11.77 12.34
N ASP A 160 -7.98 11.51 11.05
CA ASP A 160 -8.88 10.44 10.66
C ASP A 160 -8.21 9.07 10.78
N LEU A 161 -6.91 9.01 10.42
CA LEU A 161 -6.11 7.80 10.58
C LEU A 161 -5.92 7.43 12.06
N ARG A 162 -5.76 8.41 12.96
CA ARG A 162 -5.72 8.17 14.41
C ARG A 162 -7.02 7.54 14.93
N MET A 163 -8.17 7.90 14.36
CA MET A 163 -9.45 7.26 14.72
C MET A 163 -9.55 5.84 14.15
N ASP A 164 -9.13 5.64 12.90
CA ASP A 164 -9.16 4.32 12.26
C ASP A 164 -8.25 3.30 12.98
N PHE A 165 -7.10 3.76 13.52
CA PHE A 165 -6.05 2.95 14.16
C PHE A 165 -5.90 3.22 15.66
N SER A 166 -6.97 3.64 16.33
CA SER A 166 -6.95 4.05 17.76
C SER A 166 -6.49 2.96 18.73
N GLU A 167 -6.53 1.69 18.32
CA GLU A 167 -6.09 0.54 19.12
C GLU A 167 -4.62 0.15 18.90
N MET A 168 -3.85 0.99 18.17
CA MET A 168 -2.44 0.74 17.86
C MET A 168 -1.53 1.77 18.53
N ASN A 169 -0.33 1.33 18.91
CA ASN A 169 0.73 2.22 19.37
C ASN A 169 1.39 2.93 18.18
N VAL A 170 1.53 4.26 18.27
CA VAL A 170 2.18 5.08 17.24
C VAL A 170 3.69 5.07 17.44
N GLU A 171 4.45 4.59 16.45
CA GLU A 171 5.92 4.67 16.40
C GLU A 171 6.42 5.81 15.52
N LEU A 172 5.67 6.13 14.46
CA LEU A 172 5.91 7.29 13.58
C LEU A 172 4.57 7.84 13.11
N GLU A 173 4.47 9.15 13.08
CA GLU A 173 3.34 9.88 12.50
C GLU A 173 3.84 11.19 11.90
N GLU A 174 3.69 11.36 10.59
CA GLU A 174 4.17 12.53 9.87
C GLU A 174 3.15 12.99 8.82
N ALA A 175 3.01 14.30 8.66
CA ALA A 175 2.42 14.94 7.50
C ALA A 175 3.47 15.89 6.92
N LEU A 176 3.84 15.69 5.66
CA LEU A 176 4.96 16.43 5.05
C LEU A 176 4.75 16.67 3.56
N GLU A 177 5.41 17.70 3.06
CA GLU A 177 5.65 17.88 1.63
C GLU A 177 6.97 17.22 1.25
N THR A 178 7.00 16.54 0.11
CA THR A 178 8.17 15.84 -0.40
C THR A 178 8.26 15.94 -1.92
N GLU A 179 9.39 15.62 -2.48
CA GLU A 179 9.57 15.46 -3.93
C GLU A 179 9.53 13.98 -4.28
N LEU A 180 8.52 13.58 -5.08
CA LEU A 180 8.42 12.21 -5.60
C LEU A 180 9.23 12.08 -6.89
N ASN A 181 9.87 10.93 -7.05
CA ASN A 181 10.57 10.54 -8.29
C ASN A 181 10.51 9.02 -8.49
N GLU A 182 9.34 8.43 -8.29
CA GLU A 182 9.15 6.98 -8.35
C GLU A 182 8.70 6.49 -9.74
N SER A 183 7.94 7.33 -10.47
CA SER A 183 7.40 7.01 -11.80
C SER A 183 6.87 8.26 -12.48
N PRO A 184 6.47 8.20 -13.78
CA PRO A 184 5.82 9.34 -14.45
C PRO A 184 4.56 9.84 -13.74
N PHE A 185 3.83 8.96 -13.04
CA PHE A 185 2.61 9.30 -12.29
C PHE A 185 2.86 9.62 -10.81
N HIS A 186 4.10 9.40 -10.32
CA HIS A 186 4.57 9.79 -8.99
C HIS A 186 5.86 10.59 -9.14
N LYS A 187 5.76 11.80 -9.70
CA LYS A 187 6.89 12.70 -9.96
C LYS A 187 6.53 14.14 -9.68
N GLY A 188 7.38 14.81 -8.91
CA GLY A 188 7.24 16.22 -8.53
C GLY A 188 6.77 16.39 -7.08
N LYS A 189 6.50 17.63 -6.71
CA LYS A 189 6.11 18.01 -5.35
C LYS A 189 4.79 17.33 -4.95
N ALA A 190 4.77 16.75 -3.76
CA ALA A 190 3.63 16.02 -3.21
C ALA A 190 3.43 16.32 -1.72
N SER A 191 2.19 16.17 -1.26
CA SER A 191 1.83 16.24 0.15
C SER A 191 1.29 14.87 0.59
N ILE A 192 1.98 14.28 1.57
CA ILE A 192 1.75 12.92 2.04
C ILE A 192 1.61 12.83 3.55
N VAL A 193 1.03 11.74 4.00
CA VAL A 193 1.05 11.29 5.39
C VAL A 193 1.78 9.95 5.49
N ARG A 194 2.50 9.75 6.59
CA ARG A 194 3.20 8.51 6.93
C ARG A 194 2.84 8.04 8.31
N LEU A 195 2.63 6.75 8.48
CA LEU A 195 2.45 6.11 9.77
C LEU A 195 3.32 4.85 9.87
N VAL A 196 3.87 4.63 11.04
CA VAL A 196 4.34 3.31 11.50
C VAL A 196 3.64 3.06 12.83
N LEU A 197 2.86 2.00 12.88
CA LEU A 197 2.03 1.67 14.02
C LEU A 197 2.32 0.22 14.44
N ARG A 198 2.20 -0.05 15.75
CA ARG A 198 2.36 -1.39 16.31
C ARG A 198 1.08 -1.87 16.99
N LYS A 199 0.60 -3.05 16.62
CA LYS A 199 -0.56 -3.68 17.26
C LYS A 199 -0.21 -4.03 18.72
N ILE A 200 -1.11 -3.66 19.64
CA ILE A 200 -1.03 -3.98 21.07
C ILE A 200 -1.24 -5.48 21.30
#